data_0de7192c2f6b79f0a11a5b1eb38f825a
#
_entry.id   0de7192c2f6b79f0a11a5b1eb38f825a
#
_cell.length_a   1.000
_cell.length_b   1.000
_cell.length_c   1.000
_cell.angle_alpha   90.00
_cell.angle_beta   90.00
_cell.angle_gamma   90.00
#
_symmetry.space_group_name_H-M   'P 1'
#
loop_
_entity.id
_entity.type
_entity.pdbx_description
1 polymer ?
#
loop_
_entity_poly.entity_id
_entity_poly.type
_entity_poly.pdbx_seq_one_letter_code
_entity_poly.pdbx_strand_id
1 'polypeptide(L)'
;MAVPEESSVRHANSDGCLNFQSVSAVTRRSALRAGGAFGIGLSLPELLRRQANAAPSGGSFGKARGVIMLYLHGGHPQQETFDPKPNGPSAVKGQFGAIATSLPGTQFSELLPRAATIADQLAIIRSMSHDNPNHVTASLPAGTGHKHPPGTPQTDFPPATSDFPAFGAVLDHLRPQTSNLPSWVRLGPLMRRSNGTTLHGQLPGFLGARHGHFAVDQKLLKDNVQIEAIKPSTELTVSRVGSRQSLLRKIDEQRKTIDQSAATAKLDVFYQRAFSLLSSEATRQAFDLAAEPRSLRDTYGWTEFGQRCVLARRLIEAGVPIVNVSYCHTPSGSWDTHSDHFNKMKKSLAPTLDSALHGLFSDLKDRGLLDEILVVVNAEFGRTPTINQRAGRDHWPWVYSLALTGAGVRPGTIFGASDNSAAHPTESPRTQADFAATLYHLLGIPAETILHDQTDRPHPLVIGQPVVEILG
;
A
#
# COMPACT_ATOMS: atom_id res chain seq x y z
N MET A 1 -74.77 26.37 24.64
CA MET A 1 -74.28 25.95 25.96
C MET A 1 -72.79 25.71 25.89
N ALA A 2 -72.08 26.52 26.62
CA ALA A 2 -70.70 26.42 27.04
C ALA A 2 -69.59 26.11 26.02
N VAL A 3 -68.86 27.12 25.66
CA VAL A 3 -67.53 27.14 25.15
C VAL A 3 -66.58 26.92 26.33
N PRO A 4 -65.53 26.13 26.23
CA PRO A 4 -64.34 26.28 27.05
C PRO A 4 -63.10 26.78 26.26
N GLU A 5 -62.45 27.64 27.00
CA GLU A 5 -61.28 28.48 26.87
C GLU A 5 -60.07 27.91 26.05
N GLU A 6 -59.43 28.85 25.38
CA GLU A 6 -58.09 28.80 24.82
C GLU A 6 -57.01 28.52 25.88
N SER A 7 -56.22 27.46 25.67
CA SER A 7 -54.97 27.26 26.38
C SER A 7 -53.78 27.70 25.51
N SER A 8 -53.09 28.69 26.00
CA SER A 8 -51.86 29.30 25.45
C SER A 8 -50.75 28.26 25.21
N VAL A 9 -50.31 28.13 23.96
CA VAL A 9 -49.09 27.42 23.61
C VAL A 9 -47.90 28.31 23.92
N ARG A 10 -47.12 27.95 24.92
CA ARG A 10 -45.81 28.54 25.19
C ARG A 10 -44.83 28.07 24.11
N HIS A 11 -44.25 29.01 23.37
CA HIS A 11 -43.08 28.74 22.52
C HIS A 11 -41.91 28.34 23.41
N ALA A 12 -41.43 27.09 23.23
CA ALA A 12 -40.17 26.65 23.76
C ALA A 12 -39.05 27.28 22.91
N ASN A 13 -38.27 28.14 23.54
CA ASN A 13 -36.99 28.60 22.97
C ASN A 13 -36.10 27.38 22.74
N SER A 14 -35.68 27.16 21.49
CA SER A 14 -34.64 26.22 21.16
C SER A 14 -33.28 26.82 21.56
N ASP A 15 -32.79 26.44 22.72
CA ASP A 15 -31.39 26.69 23.08
C ASP A 15 -30.49 25.89 22.15
N GLY A 16 -29.83 26.60 21.24
CA GLY A 16 -28.77 26.00 20.41
C GLY A 16 -27.63 25.49 21.28
N CYS A 17 -27.01 24.39 20.85
CA CYS A 17 -25.91 23.72 21.52
C CYS A 17 -24.90 24.72 22.11
N LEU A 18 -24.62 24.63 23.40
CA LEU A 18 -23.66 25.46 24.13
C LEU A 18 -22.26 25.52 23.51
N ASN A 19 -21.87 24.50 22.74
CA ASN A 19 -20.63 24.48 21.99
C ASN A 19 -20.60 25.39 20.76
N PHE A 20 -21.74 25.78 20.19
CA PHE A 20 -21.78 26.69 19.03
C PHE A 20 -21.59 28.16 19.48
N GLN A 21 -22.00 28.52 20.66
CA GLN A 21 -21.82 29.87 21.19
C GLN A 21 -20.39 30.16 21.66
N SER A 22 -19.59 29.13 22.00
CA SER A 22 -18.20 29.31 22.41
C SER A 22 -17.22 29.52 21.24
N VAL A 23 -17.62 29.19 20.00
CA VAL A 23 -16.76 29.31 18.81
C VAL A 23 -16.91 30.68 18.13
N SER A 24 -17.95 31.44 18.41
CA SER A 24 -18.24 32.72 17.72
C SER A 24 -17.70 33.98 18.38
N ALA A 25 -17.06 33.89 19.53
CA ALA A 25 -16.51 35.07 20.23
C ALA A 25 -14.98 35.17 19.97
N VAL A 26 -14.58 35.63 18.79
CA VAL A 26 -13.22 36.14 18.59
C VAL A 26 -13.02 37.40 19.44
N THR A 27 -12.35 37.25 20.56
CA THR A 27 -12.06 38.42 21.43
C THR A 27 -11.06 39.35 20.73
N ARG A 28 -11.15 40.69 20.98
CA ARG A 28 -10.15 41.66 20.49
C ARG A 28 -8.71 41.24 20.78
N ARG A 29 -8.47 40.54 21.88
CA ARG A 29 -7.17 40.04 22.29
C ARG A 29 -6.70 38.88 21.39
N SER A 30 -7.61 38.00 20.92
CA SER A 30 -7.33 36.92 19.96
C SER A 30 -7.05 37.47 18.56
N ALA A 31 -7.76 38.50 18.13
CA ALA A 31 -7.53 39.19 16.87
C ALA A 31 -6.18 39.94 16.85
N LEU A 32 -5.81 40.57 17.97
CA LEU A 32 -4.51 41.26 18.11
C LEU A 32 -3.33 40.26 18.18
N ARG A 33 -3.52 39.08 18.78
CA ARG A 33 -2.49 38.00 18.73
C ARG A 33 -2.35 37.42 17.34
N ALA A 34 -3.41 37.24 16.57
CA ALA A 34 -3.35 36.83 15.17
C ALA A 34 -2.66 37.91 14.33
N GLY A 35 -2.97 39.20 14.53
CA GLY A 35 -2.32 40.33 13.85
C GLY A 35 -0.83 40.48 14.19
N GLY A 36 -0.42 40.18 15.44
CA GLY A 36 0.99 40.18 15.85
C GLY A 36 1.81 39.06 15.21
N ALA A 37 1.21 37.91 14.92
CA ALA A 37 1.87 36.81 14.19
C ALA A 37 2.13 37.13 12.70
N PHE A 38 1.32 38.02 12.10
CA PHE A 38 1.56 38.52 10.75
C PHE A 38 2.83 39.37 10.61
N GLY A 39 3.24 40.03 11.68
CA GLY A 39 4.49 40.82 11.71
C GLY A 39 5.77 39.99 11.72
N ILE A 40 5.67 38.66 11.94
CA ILE A 40 6.80 37.73 12.01
C ILE A 40 6.89 36.84 10.75
N GLY A 41 6.13 37.14 9.71
CA GLY A 41 6.19 36.43 8.43
C GLY A 41 5.50 35.04 8.40
N LEU A 42 4.73 34.68 9.45
CA LEU A 42 3.92 33.44 9.48
C LEU A 42 2.51 33.77 9.03
N SER A 43 2.10 33.30 7.85
CA SER A 43 0.71 33.39 7.41
C SER A 43 -0.20 32.46 8.21
N LEU A 44 -1.47 32.83 8.39
CA LEU A 44 -2.46 31.97 9.04
C LEU A 44 -2.55 30.56 8.42
N PRO A 45 -2.49 30.40 7.09
CA PRO A 45 -2.40 29.09 6.46
C PRO A 45 -1.16 28.28 6.89
N GLU A 46 -0.02 28.93 7.07
CA GLU A 46 1.22 28.26 7.52
C GLU A 46 1.13 27.86 9.00
N LEU A 47 0.49 28.68 9.82
CA LEU A 47 0.23 28.37 11.24
C LEU A 47 -0.77 27.22 11.39
N LEU A 48 -1.83 27.20 10.60
CA LEU A 48 -2.80 26.11 10.55
C LEU A 48 -2.18 24.82 9.97
N ARG A 49 -1.31 24.95 8.99
CA ARG A 49 -0.54 23.83 8.42
C ARG A 49 0.45 23.25 9.44
N ARG A 50 1.12 24.09 10.24
CA ARG A 50 1.99 23.65 11.34
C ARG A 50 1.19 23.07 12.49
N GLN A 51 0.00 23.58 12.81
CA GLN A 51 -0.90 23.00 13.80
C GLN A 51 -1.48 21.65 13.34
N ALA A 52 -1.85 21.53 12.07
CA ALA A 52 -2.27 20.25 11.49
C ALA A 52 -1.12 19.23 11.42
N ASN A 53 0.13 19.70 11.29
CA ASN A 53 1.33 18.87 11.31
C ASN A 53 1.93 18.66 12.70
N ALA A 54 1.44 19.36 13.73
CA ALA A 54 1.76 19.12 15.13
C ALA A 54 0.88 18.00 15.69
N ALA A 55 1.03 16.78 15.13
CA ALA A 55 0.58 15.56 15.80
C ALA A 55 1.27 15.51 17.19
N PRO A 56 0.61 14.98 18.22
CA PRO A 56 1.23 14.81 19.54
C PRO A 56 2.57 14.11 19.37
N SER A 57 3.65 14.73 19.81
CA SER A 57 4.98 14.16 19.81
C SER A 57 4.96 12.89 20.68
N GLY A 58 4.85 11.71 20.02
CA GLY A 58 4.79 10.42 20.70
C GLY A 58 3.88 9.37 20.02
N GLY A 59 3.05 9.74 19.03
CA GLY A 59 2.16 8.79 18.35
C GLY A 59 2.75 8.23 17.06
N SER A 60 2.14 7.14 16.55
CA SER A 60 2.49 6.48 15.29
C SER A 60 2.06 7.24 14.02
N PHE A 61 1.24 8.30 14.15
CA PHE A 61 0.76 9.10 13.02
C PHE A 61 1.91 9.77 12.27
N GLY A 62 2.00 9.49 10.95
CA GLY A 62 3.00 10.10 10.08
C GLY A 62 4.43 9.59 10.27
N LYS A 63 4.63 8.45 10.95
CA LYS A 63 5.98 7.84 11.11
C LYS A 63 6.51 7.24 9.82
N ALA A 64 5.66 6.79 8.92
CA ALA A 64 6.09 6.20 7.66
C ALA A 64 6.44 7.28 6.63
N ARG A 65 7.73 7.42 6.33
CA ARG A 65 8.24 8.20 5.19
C ARG A 65 8.07 7.44 3.88
N GLY A 66 8.12 6.13 3.93
CA GLY A 66 7.97 5.27 2.76
C GLY A 66 7.38 3.90 3.09
N VAL A 67 6.86 3.24 2.06
CA VAL A 67 6.18 1.93 2.17
C VAL A 67 6.71 0.96 1.13
N ILE A 68 7.10 -0.24 1.56
CA ILE A 68 7.35 -1.40 0.70
C ILE A 68 6.20 -2.37 0.88
N MET A 69 5.38 -2.54 -0.15
CA MET A 69 4.25 -3.48 -0.16
C MET A 69 4.65 -4.76 -0.86
N LEU A 70 4.80 -5.85 -0.11
CA LEU A 70 5.03 -7.19 -0.63
C LEU A 70 3.67 -7.84 -0.88
N TYR A 71 3.24 -7.89 -2.14
CA TYR A 71 1.94 -8.43 -2.49
C TYR A 71 2.06 -9.88 -2.97
N LEU A 72 1.49 -10.81 -2.22
CA LEU A 72 1.54 -12.24 -2.46
C LEU A 72 0.35 -12.68 -3.33
N HIS A 73 0.46 -12.39 -4.63
CA HIS A 73 -0.62 -12.62 -5.60
C HIS A 73 -1.04 -14.08 -5.64
N GLY A 74 -2.30 -14.31 -5.41
CA GLY A 74 -2.91 -15.63 -5.32
C GLY A 74 -3.33 -16.00 -3.91
N GLY A 75 -2.90 -15.26 -2.88
CA GLY A 75 -3.27 -15.48 -1.49
C GLY A 75 -2.39 -16.51 -0.79
N HIS A 76 -1.60 -16.09 0.17
CA HIS A 76 -0.78 -17.00 0.96
C HIS A 76 -1.64 -17.77 1.98
N PRO A 77 -1.36 -19.05 2.20
CA PRO A 77 -2.09 -19.84 3.17
C PRO A 77 -1.69 -19.44 4.59
N GLN A 78 -2.67 -19.04 5.39
CA GLN A 78 -2.45 -18.66 6.79
C GLN A 78 -1.86 -19.82 7.61
N GLN A 79 -2.29 -21.05 7.32
CA GLN A 79 -1.84 -22.26 8.03
C GLN A 79 -0.38 -22.60 7.77
N GLU A 80 0.12 -22.35 6.58
CA GLU A 80 1.49 -22.66 6.17
C GLU A 80 2.40 -21.41 6.19
N THR A 81 1.94 -20.32 6.86
CA THR A 81 2.75 -19.11 7.06
C THR A 81 2.70 -18.63 8.52
N PHE A 82 1.90 -17.61 8.82
CA PHE A 82 1.96 -16.87 10.09
C PHE A 82 0.98 -17.38 11.17
N ASP A 83 0.04 -18.29 10.82
CA ASP A 83 -0.99 -18.80 11.74
C ASP A 83 -1.12 -20.34 11.68
N PRO A 84 -0.05 -21.09 11.94
CA PRO A 84 -0.10 -22.54 11.91
C PRO A 84 -1.03 -23.07 13.00
N LYS A 85 -1.71 -24.20 12.69
CA LYS A 85 -2.63 -24.88 13.60
C LYS A 85 -2.12 -26.29 13.92
N PRO A 86 -1.03 -26.43 14.71
CA PRO A 86 -0.42 -27.73 14.98
C PRO A 86 -1.37 -28.73 15.66
N ASN A 87 -2.34 -28.21 16.42
CA ASN A 87 -3.37 -29.03 17.12
C ASN A 87 -4.71 -29.03 16.35
N GLY A 88 -4.75 -28.51 15.12
CA GLY A 88 -5.95 -28.50 14.29
C GLY A 88 -6.35 -29.91 13.81
N PRO A 89 -7.57 -30.03 13.25
CA PRO A 89 -8.03 -31.28 12.65
C PRO A 89 -7.08 -31.78 11.55
N SER A 90 -6.93 -33.10 11.41
CA SER A 90 -6.02 -33.70 10.42
C SER A 90 -6.30 -33.28 8.98
N ALA A 91 -7.57 -33.05 8.63
CA ALA A 91 -7.99 -32.56 7.32
C ALA A 91 -7.54 -31.13 7.02
N VAL A 92 -7.12 -30.36 8.03
CA VAL A 92 -6.73 -28.94 7.95
C VAL A 92 -5.22 -28.78 8.09
N LYS A 93 -4.61 -29.55 8.97
CA LYS A 93 -3.22 -29.39 9.41
C LYS A 93 -2.18 -29.42 8.29
N GLY A 94 -2.48 -30.12 7.18
CA GLY A 94 -1.53 -30.24 6.08
C GLY A 94 -0.31 -31.11 6.41
N GLN A 95 0.80 -30.89 5.68
CA GLN A 95 2.02 -31.70 5.80
C GLN A 95 3.12 -31.03 6.63
N PHE A 96 2.96 -29.76 7.01
CA PHE A 96 4.01 -28.99 7.64
C PHE A 96 3.77 -28.79 9.12
N GLY A 97 4.87 -28.80 9.88
CA GLY A 97 4.89 -28.50 11.29
C GLY A 97 4.88 -27.00 11.60
N ALA A 98 4.83 -26.70 12.89
CA ALA A 98 5.01 -25.36 13.41
C ALA A 98 6.32 -25.29 14.21
N ILE A 99 7.01 -24.14 14.13
CA ILE A 99 8.24 -23.88 14.88
C ILE A 99 8.05 -22.68 15.82
N ALA A 100 8.78 -22.70 16.93
CA ALA A 100 8.88 -21.57 17.83
C ALA A 100 9.52 -20.38 17.12
N THR A 101 9.14 -19.18 17.53
CA THR A 101 9.69 -17.93 16.99
C THR A 101 10.47 -17.17 18.06
N SER A 102 11.15 -16.08 17.67
CA SER A 102 11.77 -15.14 18.62
C SER A 102 10.76 -14.48 19.56
N LEU A 103 9.46 -14.47 19.22
CA LEU A 103 8.38 -13.98 20.07
C LEU A 103 7.84 -15.15 20.94
N PRO A 104 8.09 -15.16 22.27
CA PRO A 104 7.66 -16.25 23.14
C PRO A 104 6.16 -16.56 23.04
N GLY A 105 5.81 -17.84 22.98
CA GLY A 105 4.42 -18.30 22.86
C GLY A 105 3.84 -18.22 21.44
N THR A 106 4.59 -17.69 20.47
CA THR A 106 4.18 -17.57 19.07
C THR A 106 4.87 -18.63 18.21
N GLN A 107 4.12 -19.20 17.29
CA GLN A 107 4.63 -20.17 16.31
C GLN A 107 4.33 -19.67 14.89
N PHE A 108 5.26 -19.95 13.98
CA PHE A 108 5.08 -19.86 12.54
C PHE A 108 5.18 -21.25 11.91
N SER A 109 4.79 -21.38 10.65
CA SER A 109 5.05 -22.61 9.90
C SER A 109 6.56 -22.89 9.84
N GLU A 110 6.96 -24.18 9.91
CA GLU A 110 8.35 -24.62 9.73
C GLU A 110 8.97 -24.18 8.39
N LEU A 111 8.13 -23.74 7.46
CA LEU A 111 8.56 -23.20 6.15
C LEU A 111 9.12 -21.78 6.22
N LEU A 112 8.99 -21.09 7.35
CA LEU A 112 9.45 -19.71 7.56
C LEU A 112 10.51 -19.60 8.68
N PRO A 113 11.61 -20.38 8.63
CA PRO A 113 12.57 -20.43 9.73
C PRO A 113 13.32 -19.10 9.94
N ARG A 114 13.57 -18.32 8.88
CA ARG A 114 14.24 -17.02 8.99
C ARG A 114 13.28 -15.95 9.50
N ALA A 115 12.06 -15.87 8.97
CA ALA A 115 11.03 -14.96 9.47
C ALA A 115 10.68 -15.24 10.94
N ALA A 116 10.76 -16.50 11.38
CA ALA A 116 10.59 -16.88 12.79
C ALA A 116 11.62 -16.23 13.72
N THR A 117 12.85 -15.97 13.25
CA THR A 117 13.91 -15.29 14.05
C THR A 117 13.70 -13.79 14.23
N ILE A 118 12.79 -13.19 13.48
CA ILE A 118 12.45 -11.76 13.56
C ILE A 118 10.98 -11.52 13.95
N ALA A 119 10.28 -12.52 14.44
CA ALA A 119 8.87 -12.43 14.79
C ALA A 119 8.59 -11.41 15.90
N ASP A 120 9.54 -11.20 16.82
CA ASP A 120 9.51 -10.16 17.85
C ASP A 120 9.61 -8.73 17.28
N GLN A 121 9.89 -8.59 15.99
CA GLN A 121 9.95 -7.31 15.27
C GLN A 121 8.75 -7.12 14.33
N LEU A 122 7.89 -8.12 14.20
CA LEU A 122 6.73 -8.09 13.33
C LEU A 122 5.44 -7.81 14.13
N ALA A 123 4.48 -7.14 13.51
CA ALA A 123 3.08 -7.18 13.90
C ALA A 123 2.33 -8.09 12.92
N ILE A 124 1.64 -9.09 13.43
CA ILE A 124 0.85 -10.04 12.62
C ILE A 124 -0.62 -9.86 12.94
N ILE A 125 -1.43 -9.56 11.94
CA ILE A 125 -2.89 -9.57 12.04
C ILE A 125 -3.35 -10.95 11.55
N ARG A 126 -3.95 -11.77 12.42
CA ARG A 126 -4.43 -13.13 12.11
C ARG A 126 -5.92 -13.20 11.80
N SER A 127 -6.59 -12.07 11.80
CA SER A 127 -8.06 -11.99 11.73
C SER A 127 -8.55 -11.11 10.58
N MET A 128 -7.76 -10.93 9.52
CA MET A 128 -8.24 -10.28 8.31
C MET A 128 -9.37 -11.09 7.70
N SER A 129 -10.44 -10.42 7.24
CA SER A 129 -11.64 -11.10 6.75
C SER A 129 -12.42 -10.25 5.75
N HIS A 130 -12.99 -10.91 4.74
CA HIS A 130 -14.02 -10.39 3.84
C HIS A 130 -14.81 -11.55 3.21
N ASP A 131 -15.66 -11.27 2.24
CA ASP A 131 -16.61 -12.22 1.66
C ASP A 131 -16.41 -12.50 0.15
N ASN A 132 -15.33 -11.99 -0.45
CA ASN A 132 -15.11 -12.10 -1.90
C ASN A 132 -14.00 -13.11 -2.25
N PRO A 133 -14.32 -14.30 -2.79
CA PRO A 133 -13.34 -15.33 -3.16
C PRO A 133 -12.76 -15.17 -4.59
N ASN A 134 -13.09 -14.11 -5.31
CA ASN A 134 -12.59 -13.88 -6.66
C ASN A 134 -11.35 -13.00 -6.66
N HIS A 135 -10.23 -13.45 -7.23
CA HIS A 135 -8.97 -12.70 -7.26
C HIS A 135 -9.10 -11.30 -7.86
N VAL A 136 -9.80 -11.18 -8.98
CA VAL A 136 -9.89 -9.93 -9.74
C VAL A 136 -10.53 -8.84 -8.91
N THR A 137 -11.69 -9.14 -8.33
CA THR A 137 -12.49 -8.16 -7.58
C THR A 137 -12.05 -8.03 -6.12
N ALA A 138 -11.53 -9.08 -5.48
CA ALA A 138 -10.98 -9.01 -4.12
C ALA A 138 -9.67 -8.20 -4.05
N SER A 139 -8.96 -8.06 -5.15
CA SER A 139 -7.75 -7.25 -5.21
C SER A 139 -8.03 -5.74 -5.11
N LEU A 140 -9.24 -5.27 -5.43
CA LEU A 140 -9.57 -3.85 -5.27
C LEU A 140 -9.43 -3.41 -3.80
N PRO A 141 -10.12 -4.00 -2.82
CA PRO A 141 -9.94 -3.60 -1.43
C PRO A 141 -8.51 -3.85 -0.93
N ALA A 142 -7.83 -4.90 -1.40
CA ALA A 142 -6.44 -5.18 -0.99
C ALA A 142 -5.43 -4.11 -1.46
N GLY A 143 -5.70 -3.44 -2.58
CA GLY A 143 -4.86 -2.38 -3.14
C GLY A 143 -5.32 -0.95 -2.87
N THR A 144 -6.53 -0.76 -2.30
CA THR A 144 -7.15 0.57 -2.16
C THR A 144 -7.85 0.80 -0.81
N GLY A 145 -8.22 -0.27 -0.09
CA GLY A 145 -9.10 -0.19 1.09
C GLY A 145 -10.60 -0.10 0.75
N HIS A 146 -10.97 0.00 -0.51
CA HIS A 146 -12.36 0.21 -0.94
C HIS A 146 -12.93 -1.01 -1.66
N LYS A 147 -14.13 -1.41 -1.29
CA LYS A 147 -14.89 -2.45 -2.00
C LYS A 147 -15.51 -1.90 -3.29
N HIS A 148 -15.83 -2.78 -4.20
CA HIS A 148 -16.71 -2.43 -5.32
C HIS A 148 -18.09 -1.96 -4.81
N PRO A 149 -18.81 -1.15 -5.60
CA PRO A 149 -20.20 -0.79 -5.28
C PRO A 149 -21.06 -2.02 -5.01
N PRO A 150 -22.07 -1.91 -4.13
CA PRO A 150 -23.01 -3.00 -3.89
C PRO A 150 -23.65 -3.51 -5.18
N GLY A 151 -23.80 -4.84 -5.30
CA GLY A 151 -24.34 -5.47 -6.49
C GLY A 151 -23.33 -5.73 -7.62
N THR A 152 -22.08 -5.30 -7.49
CA THR A 152 -21.04 -5.67 -8.45
C THR A 152 -20.78 -7.19 -8.41
N PRO A 153 -20.82 -7.88 -9.55
CA PRO A 153 -20.56 -9.32 -9.59
C PRO A 153 -19.15 -9.66 -9.08
N GLN A 154 -19.04 -10.74 -8.31
CA GLN A 154 -17.73 -11.29 -7.88
C GLN A 154 -17.16 -12.23 -8.97
N THR A 155 -16.94 -11.67 -10.15
CA THR A 155 -16.47 -12.39 -11.35
C THR A 155 -15.28 -11.67 -11.98
N ASP A 156 -14.68 -12.28 -13.00
CA ASP A 156 -13.57 -11.68 -13.72
C ASP A 156 -14.07 -10.63 -14.73
N PHE A 157 -13.76 -9.37 -14.49
CA PHE A 157 -13.95 -8.26 -15.44
C PHE A 157 -12.78 -7.26 -15.31
N PRO A 158 -12.45 -6.51 -16.36
CA PRO A 158 -11.30 -5.61 -16.33
C PRO A 158 -11.53 -4.40 -15.41
N PRO A 159 -10.46 -3.84 -14.80
CA PRO A 159 -10.53 -2.58 -14.06
C PRO A 159 -11.11 -1.46 -14.91
N ALA A 160 -11.90 -0.60 -14.28
CA ALA A 160 -12.45 0.61 -14.88
C ALA A 160 -11.68 1.86 -14.44
N THR A 161 -11.77 2.92 -15.26
CA THR A 161 -11.23 4.24 -14.88
C THR A 161 -12.00 4.89 -13.73
N SER A 162 -13.16 4.34 -13.36
CA SER A 162 -13.95 4.74 -12.19
C SER A 162 -13.60 3.96 -10.92
N ASP A 163 -12.71 2.97 -10.98
CA ASP A 163 -12.27 2.23 -9.79
C ASP A 163 -11.59 3.17 -8.80
N PHE A 164 -11.64 2.82 -7.53
CA PHE A 164 -10.89 3.55 -6.49
C PHE A 164 -9.38 3.42 -6.77
N PRO A 165 -8.59 4.50 -6.63
CA PRO A 165 -7.17 4.51 -6.97
C PRO A 165 -6.33 3.69 -6.01
N ALA A 166 -5.28 3.04 -6.53
CA ALA A 166 -4.28 2.34 -5.74
C ALA A 166 -3.57 3.29 -4.75
N PHE A 167 -3.09 2.75 -3.61
CA PHE A 167 -2.39 3.51 -2.56
C PHE A 167 -1.31 4.45 -3.10
N GLY A 168 -0.50 3.98 -4.06
CA GLY A 168 0.57 4.79 -4.65
C GLY A 168 0.05 5.95 -5.50
N ALA A 169 -1.06 5.77 -6.20
CA ALA A 169 -1.70 6.84 -6.97
C ALA A 169 -2.31 7.92 -6.05
N VAL A 170 -2.90 7.50 -4.93
CA VAL A 170 -3.38 8.41 -3.89
C VAL A 170 -2.24 9.23 -3.32
N LEU A 171 -1.12 8.58 -2.99
CA LEU A 171 0.03 9.28 -2.42
C LEU A 171 0.65 10.27 -3.42
N ASP A 172 0.77 9.90 -4.70
CA ASP A 172 1.21 10.82 -5.77
C ASP A 172 0.27 12.02 -5.94
N HIS A 173 -1.03 11.80 -5.77
CA HIS A 173 -2.02 12.88 -5.87
C HIS A 173 -1.94 13.85 -4.69
N LEU A 174 -1.87 13.33 -3.45
CA LEU A 174 -1.87 14.15 -2.23
C LEU A 174 -0.51 14.79 -1.94
N ARG A 175 0.58 14.12 -2.31
CA ARG A 175 1.97 14.53 -2.07
C ARG A 175 2.83 14.32 -3.31
N PRO A 176 2.63 15.13 -4.37
CA PRO A 176 3.42 15.00 -5.59
C PRO A 176 4.91 15.10 -5.30
N GLN A 177 5.71 14.22 -5.90
CA GLN A 177 7.16 14.27 -5.80
C GLN A 177 7.70 15.55 -6.45
N THR A 178 8.60 16.21 -5.72
CA THR A 178 9.36 17.36 -6.22
C THR A 178 10.73 16.96 -6.80
N SER A 179 11.16 15.72 -6.53
CA SER A 179 12.40 15.12 -7.05
C SER A 179 12.17 14.49 -8.44
N ASN A 180 13.28 14.14 -9.10
CA ASN A 180 13.24 13.44 -10.39
C ASN A 180 12.98 11.91 -10.22
N LEU A 181 12.57 11.44 -9.05
CA LEU A 181 12.20 10.07 -8.80
C LEU A 181 10.70 9.85 -9.05
N PRO A 182 10.27 8.63 -9.43
CA PRO A 182 8.85 8.32 -9.51
C PRO A 182 8.19 8.40 -8.14
N SER A 183 6.93 8.86 -8.11
CA SER A 183 6.15 8.92 -6.85
C SER A 183 5.77 7.54 -6.35
N TRP A 184 5.64 6.55 -7.23
CA TRP A 184 5.48 5.15 -6.87
C TRP A 184 5.93 4.20 -7.97
N VAL A 185 6.42 3.05 -7.56
CA VAL A 185 7.04 2.07 -8.43
C VAL A 185 6.38 0.71 -8.22
N ARG A 186 6.11 0.01 -9.32
CA ARG A 186 5.73 -1.40 -9.32
C ARG A 186 6.90 -2.24 -9.83
N LEU A 187 7.34 -3.18 -8.99
CA LEU A 187 8.38 -4.15 -9.32
C LEU A 187 7.74 -5.52 -9.56
N GLY A 188 7.90 -6.02 -10.77
CA GLY A 188 7.30 -7.25 -11.24
C GLY A 188 6.10 -7.02 -12.17
N PRO A 189 5.51 -8.10 -12.70
CA PRO A 189 4.46 -8.01 -13.70
C PRO A 189 3.19 -7.39 -13.15
N LEU A 190 2.42 -6.75 -14.03
CA LEU A 190 1.04 -6.38 -13.73
C LEU A 190 0.25 -7.68 -13.46
N MET A 191 -0.34 -7.77 -12.28
CA MET A 191 -1.03 -8.99 -11.86
C MET A 191 -2.29 -9.20 -12.67
N ARG A 192 -2.44 -10.44 -13.16
CA ARG A 192 -3.55 -10.86 -14.02
C ARG A 192 -4.00 -12.27 -13.66
N ARG A 193 -5.22 -12.59 -14.01
CA ARG A 193 -5.73 -13.97 -14.05
C ARG A 193 -5.16 -14.73 -15.24
N SER A 194 -5.30 -16.06 -15.23
CA SER A 194 -4.90 -16.93 -16.35
C SER A 194 -5.61 -16.61 -17.67
N ASN A 195 -6.82 -16.05 -17.62
CA ASN A 195 -7.55 -15.56 -18.78
C ASN A 195 -7.10 -14.19 -19.30
N GLY A 196 -6.06 -13.59 -18.68
CA GLY A 196 -5.52 -12.29 -19.06
C GLY A 196 -6.19 -11.09 -18.37
N THR A 197 -7.28 -11.28 -17.63
CA THR A 197 -7.98 -10.19 -16.93
C THR A 197 -7.06 -9.57 -15.86
N THR A 198 -6.84 -8.27 -15.94
CA THR A 198 -6.06 -7.51 -14.95
C THR A 198 -6.78 -7.47 -13.61
N LEU A 199 -6.05 -7.67 -12.51
CA LEU A 199 -6.58 -7.52 -11.17
C LEU A 199 -6.81 -6.03 -10.86
N HIS A 200 -7.90 -5.74 -10.14
CA HIS A 200 -8.18 -4.39 -9.65
C HIS A 200 -7.17 -3.92 -8.58
N GLY A 201 -7.25 -2.66 -8.16
CA GLY A 201 -6.42 -2.12 -7.07
C GLY A 201 -4.94 -1.87 -7.41
N GLN A 202 -4.54 -1.99 -8.67
CA GLN A 202 -3.16 -1.78 -9.14
C GLN A 202 -2.99 -0.50 -9.99
N LEU A 203 -4.09 0.15 -10.33
CA LEU A 203 -4.12 1.24 -11.30
C LEU A 203 -4.55 2.56 -10.62
N PRO A 204 -4.33 3.71 -11.27
CA PRO A 204 -4.65 5.01 -10.69
C PRO A 204 -6.15 5.33 -10.63
N GLY A 205 -7.02 4.46 -11.16
CA GLY A 205 -8.48 4.60 -11.11
C GLY A 205 -8.96 5.99 -11.52
N PHE A 206 -9.92 6.55 -10.79
CA PHE A 206 -10.53 7.84 -11.11
C PHE A 206 -9.58 9.05 -11.01
N LEU A 207 -8.42 8.92 -10.38
CA LEU A 207 -7.40 9.99 -10.40
C LEU A 207 -6.75 10.16 -11.78
N GLY A 208 -6.86 9.14 -12.63
CA GLY A 208 -6.40 9.19 -14.01
C GLY A 208 -4.92 8.85 -14.21
N ALA A 209 -4.54 8.61 -15.47
CA ALA A 209 -3.25 8.03 -15.85
C ALA A 209 -2.03 8.83 -15.39
N ARG A 210 -2.17 10.15 -15.16
CA ARG A 210 -1.06 11.00 -14.67
C ARG A 210 -0.49 10.54 -13.33
N HIS A 211 -1.30 9.81 -12.53
CA HIS A 211 -0.93 9.21 -11.25
C HIS A 211 -0.55 7.73 -11.37
N GLY A 212 -0.18 7.29 -12.59
CA GLY A 212 0.26 5.93 -12.85
C GLY A 212 1.63 5.61 -12.24
N HIS A 213 1.87 4.33 -12.00
CA HIS A 213 3.14 3.84 -11.46
C HIS A 213 4.24 3.79 -12.54
N PHE A 214 5.49 3.92 -12.10
CA PHE A 214 6.62 3.50 -12.90
C PHE A 214 6.79 1.98 -12.76
N ALA A 215 6.86 1.24 -13.88
CA ALA A 215 6.90 -0.22 -13.88
C ALA A 215 8.30 -0.76 -14.20
N VAL A 216 8.75 -1.75 -13.44
CA VAL A 216 9.94 -2.56 -13.74
C VAL A 216 9.51 -4.02 -13.83
N ASP A 217 9.27 -4.48 -15.05
CA ASP A 217 8.76 -5.84 -15.34
C ASP A 217 9.86 -6.81 -15.75
N GLN A 218 11.06 -6.31 -16.03
CA GLN A 218 12.19 -7.13 -16.49
C GLN A 218 12.67 -8.11 -15.40
N LYS A 219 13.40 -9.16 -15.86
CA LYS A 219 14.09 -10.10 -14.98
C LYS A 219 15.33 -9.47 -14.34
N LEU A 220 15.52 -9.72 -13.04
CA LEU A 220 16.60 -9.13 -12.23
C LEU A 220 17.69 -10.14 -11.81
N LEU A 221 17.58 -11.42 -12.20
CA LEU A 221 18.53 -12.50 -11.85
C LEU A 221 19.80 -12.44 -12.69
N LYS A 222 20.50 -11.30 -12.66
CA LYS A 222 21.81 -11.12 -13.29
C LYS A 222 22.70 -10.32 -12.36
N ASP A 223 24.00 -10.58 -12.37
CA ASP A 223 24.95 -9.80 -11.55
C ASP A 223 24.98 -8.33 -11.99
N ASN A 224 25.12 -8.09 -13.28
CA ASN A 224 25.18 -6.73 -13.86
C ASN A 224 23.86 -6.40 -14.55
N VAL A 225 22.75 -6.44 -13.79
CA VAL A 225 21.44 -6.08 -14.34
C VAL A 225 21.32 -4.56 -14.45
N GLN A 226 20.96 -4.10 -15.64
CA GLN A 226 20.58 -2.71 -15.89
C GLN A 226 19.07 -2.62 -16.10
N ILE A 227 18.44 -1.61 -15.51
CA ILE A 227 17.00 -1.39 -15.69
C ILE A 227 16.77 -0.71 -17.03
N GLU A 228 16.21 -1.48 -17.97
CA GLU A 228 16.02 -1.03 -19.36
C GLU A 228 15.15 0.22 -19.47
N ALA A 229 14.15 0.34 -18.60
CA ALA A 229 13.24 1.47 -18.59
C ALA A 229 13.89 2.84 -18.28
N ILE A 230 15.11 2.85 -17.68
CA ILE A 230 15.87 4.05 -17.38
C ILE A 230 17.21 4.13 -18.16
N LYS A 231 17.50 3.13 -18.98
CA LYS A 231 18.72 3.11 -19.80
C LYS A 231 18.65 4.21 -20.87
N PRO A 232 19.64 5.10 -20.95
CA PRO A 232 19.71 6.03 -22.05
C PRO A 232 19.75 5.26 -23.37
N SER A 233 18.83 5.53 -24.27
CA SER A 233 18.93 4.99 -25.63
C SER A 233 20.23 5.46 -26.26
N THR A 234 20.99 4.57 -26.88
CA THR A 234 22.23 4.91 -27.60
C THR A 234 21.98 5.94 -28.73
N GLU A 235 20.74 6.02 -29.21
CA GLU A 235 20.29 7.01 -30.19
C GLU A 235 19.85 8.34 -29.57
N LEU A 236 19.59 8.38 -28.24
CA LEU A 236 19.15 9.54 -27.49
C LEU A 236 20.28 10.03 -26.57
N THR A 237 21.28 10.67 -27.16
CA THR A 237 22.26 11.41 -26.35
C THR A 237 21.56 12.55 -25.60
N VAL A 238 22.10 12.94 -24.44
CA VAL A 238 21.56 14.07 -23.62
C VAL A 238 21.34 15.31 -24.50
N SER A 239 22.22 15.55 -25.47
CA SER A 239 22.14 16.65 -26.44
C SER A 239 20.93 16.48 -27.39
N ARG A 240 20.68 15.28 -27.93
CA ARG A 240 19.52 15.01 -28.79
C ARG A 240 18.19 15.05 -28.00
N VAL A 241 18.20 14.63 -26.75
CA VAL A 241 17.06 14.76 -25.84
C VAL A 241 16.75 16.22 -25.60
N GLY A 242 17.77 17.04 -25.28
CA GLY A 242 17.63 18.49 -25.14
C GLY A 242 17.14 19.18 -26.41
N SER A 243 17.64 18.77 -27.58
CA SER A 243 17.20 19.29 -28.88
C SER A 243 15.75 18.92 -29.20
N ARG A 244 15.31 17.68 -28.90
CA ARG A 244 13.92 17.25 -29.05
C ARG A 244 12.99 18.00 -28.09
N GLN A 245 13.42 18.23 -26.85
CA GLN A 245 12.67 19.01 -25.86
C GLN A 245 12.53 20.49 -26.28
N SER A 246 13.58 21.08 -26.84
CA SER A 246 13.51 22.43 -27.36
C SER A 246 12.64 22.54 -28.61
N LEU A 247 12.65 21.52 -29.49
CA LEU A 247 11.80 21.44 -30.67
C LEU A 247 10.32 21.24 -30.28
N LEU A 248 10.04 20.34 -29.34
CA LEU A 248 8.69 20.13 -28.79
C LEU A 248 8.16 21.44 -28.18
N ARG A 249 8.96 22.13 -27.34
CA ARG A 249 8.56 23.45 -26.81
C ARG A 249 8.22 24.47 -27.91
N LYS A 250 9.02 24.55 -28.97
CA LYS A 250 8.74 25.44 -30.10
C LYS A 250 7.47 25.07 -30.86
N ILE A 251 7.21 23.77 -31.04
CA ILE A 251 5.98 23.26 -31.64
C ILE A 251 4.79 23.55 -30.74
N ASP A 252 4.93 23.36 -29.42
CA ASP A 252 3.88 23.61 -28.44
C ASP A 252 3.59 25.09 -28.25
N GLU A 253 4.60 25.97 -28.33
CA GLU A 253 4.40 27.42 -28.38
C GLU A 253 3.61 27.86 -29.62
N GLN A 254 3.85 27.23 -30.77
CA GLN A 254 3.06 27.46 -31.97
C GLN A 254 1.65 26.84 -31.91
N ARG A 255 1.49 25.70 -31.23
CA ARG A 255 0.19 25.02 -30.98
C ARG A 255 -0.65 25.75 -29.93
N LYS A 256 -0.06 26.32 -28.89
CA LYS A 256 -0.78 27.13 -27.88
C LYS A 256 -1.55 28.31 -28.47
N THR A 257 -1.15 28.75 -29.66
CA THR A 257 -1.90 29.74 -30.43
C THR A 257 -3.10 29.17 -31.21
N ILE A 258 -3.17 27.81 -31.33
CA ILE A 258 -4.17 27.16 -32.19
C ILE A 258 -5.13 26.27 -31.37
N ASP A 259 -4.67 25.66 -30.26
CA ASP A 259 -5.50 24.70 -29.51
C ASP A 259 -5.18 24.75 -28.00
N GLN A 260 -6.09 25.36 -27.22
CA GLN A 260 -6.03 25.41 -25.76
C GLN A 260 -6.65 24.14 -25.10
N SER A 261 -6.54 22.97 -25.72
CA SER A 261 -7.14 21.76 -25.14
C SER A 261 -6.37 21.26 -23.92
N ALA A 262 -7.12 20.93 -22.87
CA ALA A 262 -6.59 20.33 -21.62
C ALA A 262 -5.84 18.99 -21.87
N ALA A 263 -6.03 18.35 -23.02
CA ALA A 263 -5.36 17.13 -23.44
C ALA A 263 -3.87 17.36 -23.78
N THR A 264 -3.54 18.49 -24.42
CA THR A 264 -2.16 18.82 -24.83
C THR A 264 -1.29 19.16 -23.61
N ALA A 265 -1.85 19.91 -22.64
CA ALA A 265 -1.15 20.23 -21.38
C ALA A 265 -0.87 18.98 -20.52
N LYS A 266 -1.75 17.98 -20.58
CA LYS A 266 -1.54 16.71 -19.87
C LYS A 266 -0.39 15.89 -20.46
N LEU A 267 -0.23 15.88 -21.78
CA LEU A 267 0.82 15.14 -22.48
C LEU A 267 2.22 15.71 -22.15
N ASP A 268 2.34 17.02 -22.03
CA ASP A 268 3.60 17.71 -21.70
C ASP A 268 4.15 17.29 -20.32
N VAL A 269 3.28 17.15 -19.32
CA VAL A 269 3.68 16.74 -17.97
C VAL A 269 4.26 15.33 -17.98
N PHE A 270 3.71 14.40 -18.76
CA PHE A 270 4.24 13.05 -18.90
C PHE A 270 5.62 13.02 -19.54
N TYR A 271 5.80 13.77 -20.64
CA TYR A 271 7.09 13.85 -21.30
C TYR A 271 8.15 14.50 -20.41
N GLN A 272 7.82 15.55 -19.70
CA GLN A 272 8.74 16.22 -18.77
C GLN A 272 9.15 15.29 -17.61
N ARG A 273 8.20 14.53 -17.03
CA ARG A 273 8.49 13.53 -16.01
C ARG A 273 9.40 12.41 -16.54
N ALA A 274 9.10 11.87 -17.71
CA ALA A 274 9.92 10.84 -18.34
C ALA A 274 11.34 11.33 -18.64
N PHE A 275 11.49 12.57 -19.14
CA PHE A 275 12.79 13.18 -19.38
C PHE A 275 13.58 13.42 -18.11
N SER A 276 12.94 13.90 -17.04
CA SER A 276 13.58 14.12 -15.73
C SER A 276 14.12 12.83 -15.17
N LEU A 277 13.31 11.75 -15.24
CA LEU A 277 13.71 10.42 -14.82
C LEU A 277 14.95 9.91 -15.58
N LEU A 278 14.93 10.00 -16.91
CA LEU A 278 15.99 9.50 -17.78
C LEU A 278 17.30 10.32 -17.68
N SER A 279 17.20 11.61 -17.39
CA SER A 279 18.34 12.51 -17.29
C SER A 279 18.97 12.58 -15.90
N SER A 280 18.29 12.14 -14.87
CA SER A 280 18.74 12.22 -13.46
C SER A 280 19.76 11.15 -13.13
N GLU A 281 20.95 11.57 -12.69
CA GLU A 281 21.98 10.65 -12.15
C GLU A 281 21.47 9.97 -10.87
N ALA A 282 20.81 10.70 -9.98
CA ALA A 282 20.22 10.14 -8.75
C ALA A 282 19.21 9.04 -9.05
N THR A 283 18.40 9.20 -10.12
CA THR A 283 17.48 8.16 -10.57
C THR A 283 18.25 6.93 -11.04
N ARG A 284 19.27 7.11 -11.88
CA ARG A 284 20.09 5.97 -12.36
C ARG A 284 20.73 5.21 -11.20
N GLN A 285 21.30 5.92 -10.23
CA GLN A 285 21.91 5.33 -9.03
C GLN A 285 20.88 4.58 -8.18
N ALA A 286 19.68 5.12 -7.99
CA ALA A 286 18.61 4.46 -7.24
C ALA A 286 18.22 3.10 -7.87
N PHE A 287 18.15 3.03 -9.18
CA PHE A 287 17.80 1.82 -9.93
C PHE A 287 19.00 0.89 -10.23
N ASP A 288 20.22 1.27 -9.87
CA ASP A 288 21.41 0.47 -10.13
C ASP A 288 21.54 -0.69 -9.12
N LEU A 289 20.90 -1.81 -9.43
CA LEU A 289 20.96 -3.02 -8.62
C LEU A 289 22.36 -3.67 -8.62
N ALA A 290 23.18 -3.42 -9.66
CA ALA A 290 24.53 -3.95 -9.76
C ALA A 290 25.50 -3.29 -8.77
N ALA A 291 25.18 -2.11 -8.25
CA ALA A 291 25.96 -1.46 -7.19
C ALA A 291 25.89 -2.20 -5.84
N GLU A 292 24.92 -3.11 -5.66
CA GLU A 292 24.79 -3.89 -4.42
C GLU A 292 25.71 -5.12 -4.46
N PRO A 293 26.48 -5.38 -3.40
CA PRO A 293 27.34 -6.54 -3.28
C PRO A 293 26.53 -7.83 -3.46
N ARG A 294 27.10 -8.82 -4.16
CA ARG A 294 26.48 -10.13 -4.36
C ARG A 294 26.09 -10.78 -3.02
N SER A 295 26.95 -10.67 -1.99
CA SER A 295 26.70 -11.20 -0.66
C SER A 295 25.43 -10.63 -0.03
N LEU A 296 25.18 -9.32 -0.17
CA LEU A 296 23.93 -8.70 0.28
C LEU A 296 22.74 -9.22 -0.52
N ARG A 297 22.84 -9.25 -1.83
CA ARG A 297 21.78 -9.74 -2.72
C ARG A 297 21.38 -11.18 -2.41
N ASP A 298 22.35 -12.03 -2.03
CA ASP A 298 22.13 -13.42 -1.64
C ASP A 298 21.33 -13.55 -0.33
N THR A 299 21.42 -12.60 0.60
CA THR A 299 20.64 -12.62 1.86
C THR A 299 19.14 -12.53 1.64
N TYR A 300 18.72 -11.83 0.58
CA TYR A 300 17.32 -11.73 0.14
C TYR A 300 16.84 -12.96 -0.66
N GLY A 301 17.74 -13.90 -0.94
CA GLY A 301 17.51 -15.01 -1.83
C GLY A 301 17.71 -14.65 -3.31
N TRP A 302 18.40 -15.54 -4.03
CA TRP A 302 18.66 -15.37 -5.47
C TRP A 302 17.43 -15.82 -6.29
N THR A 303 16.34 -15.07 -6.12
CA THR A 303 15.06 -15.23 -6.79
C THR A 303 14.59 -13.90 -7.36
N GLU A 304 13.72 -13.90 -8.37
CA GLU A 304 13.16 -12.66 -8.93
C GLU A 304 12.51 -11.79 -7.84
N PHE A 305 11.77 -12.41 -6.90
CA PHE A 305 11.14 -11.69 -5.81
C PHE A 305 12.16 -11.09 -4.84
N GLY A 306 13.16 -11.87 -4.42
CA GLY A 306 14.24 -11.39 -3.55
C GLY A 306 14.99 -10.21 -4.18
N GLN A 307 15.34 -10.29 -5.47
CA GLN A 307 16.05 -9.20 -6.15
C GLN A 307 15.17 -7.96 -6.36
N ARG A 308 13.85 -8.12 -6.51
CA ARG A 308 12.89 -7.00 -6.47
C ARG A 308 12.85 -6.34 -5.09
N CYS A 309 12.94 -7.12 -4.01
CA CYS A 309 13.01 -6.57 -2.65
C CYS A 309 14.30 -5.76 -2.42
N VAL A 310 15.47 -6.19 -2.95
CA VAL A 310 16.69 -5.39 -2.92
C VAL A 310 16.48 -4.06 -3.67
N LEU A 311 15.89 -4.11 -4.87
CA LEU A 311 15.62 -2.89 -5.63
C LEU A 311 14.59 -1.99 -4.91
N ALA A 312 13.57 -2.57 -4.26
CA ALA A 312 12.60 -1.81 -3.47
C ALA A 312 13.27 -1.04 -2.34
N ARG A 313 14.18 -1.68 -1.60
CA ARG A 313 14.94 -1.01 -0.53
C ARG A 313 15.77 0.16 -1.11
N ARG A 314 16.47 -0.02 -2.23
CA ARG A 314 17.23 1.05 -2.88
C ARG A 314 16.36 2.25 -3.27
N LEU A 315 15.20 1.98 -3.86
CA LEU A 315 14.27 3.01 -4.30
C LEU A 315 13.69 3.80 -3.11
N ILE A 316 13.32 3.13 -2.03
CA ILE A 316 12.84 3.76 -0.79
C ILE A 316 13.95 4.59 -0.14
N GLU A 317 15.16 4.05 -0.07
CA GLU A 317 16.34 4.76 0.46
C GLU A 317 16.63 6.04 -0.35
N ALA A 318 16.45 5.99 -1.67
CA ALA A 318 16.58 7.15 -2.55
C ALA A 318 15.44 8.17 -2.42
N GLY A 319 14.32 7.81 -1.78
CA GLY A 319 13.18 8.71 -1.52
C GLY A 319 11.94 8.44 -2.38
N VAL A 320 11.81 7.28 -3.03
CA VAL A 320 10.53 6.84 -3.62
C VAL A 320 9.55 6.54 -2.49
N PRO A 321 8.37 7.19 -2.40
CA PRO A 321 7.51 7.06 -1.22
C PRO A 321 6.83 5.71 -1.09
N ILE A 322 6.54 5.00 -2.19
CA ILE A 322 5.88 3.70 -2.16
C ILE A 322 6.38 2.80 -3.28
N VAL A 323 6.72 1.57 -2.93
CA VAL A 323 7.16 0.54 -3.86
C VAL A 323 6.32 -0.71 -3.66
N ASN A 324 5.59 -1.10 -4.70
CA ASN A 324 4.83 -2.35 -4.73
C ASN A 324 5.68 -3.45 -5.35
N VAL A 325 5.93 -4.51 -4.61
CA VAL A 325 6.66 -5.69 -5.05
C VAL A 325 5.67 -6.84 -5.25
N SER A 326 5.41 -7.19 -6.50
CA SER A 326 4.52 -8.30 -6.82
C SER A 326 5.26 -9.63 -6.71
N TYR A 327 4.82 -10.52 -5.80
CA TYR A 327 5.25 -11.91 -5.81
C TYR A 327 4.36 -12.68 -6.79
N CYS A 328 4.69 -12.55 -8.05
CA CYS A 328 4.01 -13.22 -9.15
C CYS A 328 5.05 -13.75 -10.14
N HIS A 329 5.15 -15.07 -10.30
CA HIS A 329 6.04 -15.72 -11.30
C HIS A 329 5.35 -15.88 -12.64
N THR A 330 4.02 -15.97 -12.63
CA THR A 330 3.18 -16.09 -13.81
C THR A 330 2.05 -15.06 -13.73
N PRO A 331 1.44 -14.68 -14.86
CA PRO A 331 0.27 -13.81 -14.83
C PRO A 331 -0.89 -14.33 -13.98
N SER A 332 -0.98 -15.66 -13.75
CA SER A 332 -2.05 -16.29 -12.97
C SER A 332 -1.85 -16.33 -11.46
N GLY A 333 -0.76 -15.76 -10.95
CA GLY A 333 -0.45 -15.77 -9.52
C GLY A 333 0.37 -16.98 -9.07
N SER A 334 1.38 -16.74 -8.22
CA SER A 334 2.25 -17.81 -7.71
C SER A 334 1.65 -18.53 -6.51
N TRP A 335 0.90 -17.79 -5.68
CA TRP A 335 0.27 -18.30 -4.46
C TRP A 335 -1.10 -18.93 -4.71
N ASP A 336 -1.58 -18.96 -5.95
CA ASP A 336 -2.83 -19.60 -6.35
C ASP A 336 -2.66 -21.13 -6.47
N THR A 337 -2.59 -21.81 -5.34
CA THR A 337 -2.14 -23.20 -5.22
C THR A 337 -3.29 -24.21 -5.17
N HIS A 338 -4.21 -24.17 -6.13
CA HIS A 338 -5.32 -25.13 -6.27
C HIS A 338 -4.89 -26.59 -6.48
N SER A 339 -3.62 -26.84 -6.75
CA SER A 339 -3.04 -28.17 -6.92
C SER A 339 -1.56 -28.15 -6.57
N ASP A 340 -1.03 -29.32 -6.16
CA ASP A 340 0.37 -29.51 -5.80
C ASP A 340 0.90 -28.46 -4.79
N HIS A 341 0.01 -28.07 -3.88
CA HIS A 341 0.22 -26.99 -2.93
C HIS A 341 1.49 -27.21 -2.09
N PHE A 342 1.62 -28.38 -1.47
CA PHE A 342 2.71 -28.66 -0.55
C PHE A 342 4.09 -28.63 -1.20
N ASN A 343 4.22 -29.17 -2.41
CA ASN A 343 5.47 -29.09 -3.16
C ASN A 343 5.81 -27.64 -3.54
N LYS A 344 4.83 -26.87 -4.02
CA LYS A 344 5.01 -25.44 -4.37
C LYS A 344 5.43 -24.64 -3.14
N MET A 345 4.74 -24.83 -2.02
CA MET A 345 5.07 -24.17 -0.76
C MET A 345 6.51 -24.49 -0.32
N LYS A 346 6.87 -25.78 -0.24
CA LYS A 346 8.17 -26.25 0.26
C LYS A 346 9.33 -25.85 -0.65
N LYS A 347 9.17 -25.96 -1.97
CA LYS A 347 10.28 -25.80 -2.92
C LYS A 347 10.51 -24.36 -3.39
N SER A 348 9.47 -23.52 -3.34
CA SER A 348 9.54 -22.20 -3.99
C SER A 348 8.91 -21.08 -3.16
N LEU A 349 7.59 -21.18 -2.86
CA LEU A 349 6.85 -20.03 -2.37
C LEU A 349 7.33 -19.56 -1.00
N ALA A 350 7.33 -20.45 -0.03
CA ALA A 350 7.71 -20.10 1.33
C ALA A 350 9.22 -19.80 1.48
N PRO A 351 10.17 -20.58 0.94
CA PRO A 351 11.59 -20.24 1.03
C PRO A 351 11.94 -18.89 0.39
N THR A 352 11.26 -18.54 -0.71
CA THR A 352 11.47 -17.24 -1.37
C THR A 352 10.94 -16.09 -0.51
N LEU A 353 9.74 -16.23 0.07
CA LEU A 353 9.18 -15.23 0.99
C LEU A 353 10.06 -15.10 2.25
N ASP A 354 10.42 -16.21 2.85
CA ASP A 354 11.22 -16.28 4.08
C ASP A 354 12.56 -15.54 3.94
N SER A 355 13.29 -15.84 2.87
CA SER A 355 14.57 -15.19 2.58
C SER A 355 14.38 -13.69 2.28
N ALA A 356 13.41 -13.33 1.45
CA ALA A 356 13.19 -11.96 1.03
C ALA A 356 12.72 -11.07 2.20
N LEU A 357 11.79 -11.56 3.02
CA LEU A 357 11.29 -10.82 4.18
C LEU A 357 12.39 -10.60 5.23
N HIS A 358 13.12 -11.66 5.57
CA HIS A 358 14.22 -11.57 6.52
C HIS A 358 15.35 -10.66 6.00
N GLY A 359 15.76 -10.81 4.73
CA GLY A 359 16.80 -9.99 4.11
C GLY A 359 16.41 -8.52 4.08
N LEU A 360 15.16 -8.21 3.68
CA LEU A 360 14.65 -6.85 3.64
C LEU A 360 14.61 -6.22 5.04
N PHE A 361 14.10 -6.96 6.02
CA PHE A 361 14.06 -6.50 7.42
C PHE A 361 15.47 -6.18 7.93
N SER A 362 16.41 -7.12 7.78
CA SER A 362 17.78 -6.99 8.28
C SER A 362 18.51 -5.82 7.64
N ASP A 363 18.41 -5.67 6.32
CA ASP A 363 19.07 -4.58 5.58
C ASP A 363 18.49 -3.20 5.95
N LEU A 364 17.16 -3.07 6.10
CA LEU A 364 16.54 -1.84 6.58
C LEU A 364 16.97 -1.50 8.02
N LYS A 365 17.05 -2.50 8.89
CA LYS A 365 17.50 -2.35 10.27
C LYS A 365 18.96 -1.91 10.35
N ASP A 366 19.86 -2.59 9.63
CA ASP A 366 21.29 -2.30 9.62
C ASP A 366 21.60 -0.90 9.06
N ARG A 367 20.73 -0.38 8.18
CA ARG A 367 20.82 0.98 7.62
C ARG A 367 20.13 2.05 8.48
N GLY A 368 19.46 1.67 9.58
CA GLY A 368 18.67 2.59 10.40
C GLY A 368 17.44 3.16 9.70
N LEU A 369 16.92 2.47 8.68
CA LEU A 369 15.75 2.90 7.90
C LEU A 369 14.42 2.33 8.44
N LEU A 370 14.48 1.31 9.30
CA LEU A 370 13.30 0.60 9.78
C LEU A 370 12.32 1.50 10.55
N ASP A 371 12.83 2.52 11.27
CA ASP A 371 11.99 3.45 12.04
C ASP A 371 11.13 4.38 11.16
N GLU A 372 11.48 4.52 9.88
CA GLU A 372 10.82 5.42 8.93
C GLU A 372 10.17 4.69 7.76
N ILE A 373 10.50 3.42 7.52
CA ILE A 373 10.02 2.64 6.39
C ILE A 373 9.08 1.54 6.87
N LEU A 374 7.86 1.56 6.36
CA LEU A 374 6.88 0.50 6.61
C LEU A 374 7.05 -0.62 5.58
N VAL A 375 7.18 -1.85 6.05
CA VAL A 375 7.11 -3.06 5.22
C VAL A 375 5.81 -3.79 5.52
N VAL A 376 5.08 -4.16 4.47
CA VAL A 376 3.80 -4.86 4.58
C VAL A 376 3.82 -6.11 3.70
N VAL A 377 3.43 -7.24 4.26
CA VAL A 377 3.10 -8.47 3.51
C VAL A 377 1.58 -8.55 3.41
N ASN A 378 1.04 -8.40 2.20
CA ASN A 378 -0.40 -8.36 1.92
C ASN A 378 -0.77 -9.36 0.81
N ALA A 379 -2.04 -9.71 0.74
CA ALA A 379 -2.66 -10.51 -0.32
C ALA A 379 -4.14 -10.17 -0.44
N GLU A 380 -4.79 -10.66 -1.48
CA GLU A 380 -6.23 -10.48 -1.66
C GLU A 380 -7.08 -11.31 -0.71
N PHE A 381 -6.60 -12.49 -0.27
CA PHE A 381 -7.24 -13.39 0.70
C PHE A 381 -6.28 -14.51 1.14
N GLY A 382 -6.76 -15.48 1.91
CA GLY A 382 -6.04 -16.69 2.31
C GLY A 382 -6.41 -17.93 1.50
N ARG A 383 -6.17 -19.12 2.08
CA ARG A 383 -6.45 -20.41 1.46
C ARG A 383 -7.34 -21.28 2.33
N THR A 384 -8.15 -22.16 1.68
CA THR A 384 -9.08 -23.04 2.39
C THR A 384 -8.39 -23.83 3.50
N PRO A 385 -9.05 -23.98 4.65
CA PRO A 385 -8.60 -24.91 5.68
C PRO A 385 -8.49 -26.33 5.16
N THR A 386 -9.50 -26.79 4.43
CA THR A 386 -9.57 -28.16 3.87
C THR A 386 -8.73 -28.26 2.60
N ILE A 387 -7.98 -29.35 2.50
CA ILE A 387 -7.18 -29.71 1.33
C ILE A 387 -8.12 -30.36 0.30
N ASN A 388 -8.07 -29.90 -0.93
CA ASN A 388 -8.90 -30.44 -2.01
C ASN A 388 -8.30 -31.74 -2.61
N GLN A 389 -9.06 -32.40 -3.51
CA GLN A 389 -8.68 -33.69 -4.12
C GLN A 389 -7.40 -33.62 -4.98
N ARG A 390 -6.94 -32.42 -5.35
CA ARG A 390 -5.69 -32.22 -6.12
C ARG A 390 -4.50 -31.88 -5.22
N ALA A 391 -4.59 -32.20 -3.91
CA ALA A 391 -3.62 -31.78 -2.89
C ALA A 391 -3.34 -30.26 -2.94
N GLY A 392 -4.40 -29.49 -3.14
CA GLY A 392 -4.38 -28.03 -3.22
C GLY A 392 -5.24 -27.40 -2.14
N ARG A 393 -5.14 -26.07 -2.03
CA ARG A 393 -6.05 -25.24 -1.24
C ARG A 393 -6.71 -24.22 -2.16
N ASP A 394 -8.03 -24.06 -2.01
CA ASP A 394 -8.81 -23.11 -2.80
C ASP A 394 -8.85 -21.72 -2.14
N HIS A 395 -9.59 -20.77 -2.70
CA HIS A 395 -9.69 -19.41 -2.19
C HIS A 395 -10.44 -19.36 -0.86
N TRP A 396 -9.94 -18.56 0.09
CA TRP A 396 -10.56 -18.40 1.40
C TRP A 396 -10.49 -16.97 1.93
N PRO A 397 -11.51 -16.15 1.70
CA PRO A 397 -11.51 -14.76 2.13
C PRO A 397 -11.92 -14.56 3.60
N TRP A 398 -12.53 -15.55 4.25
CA TRP A 398 -13.12 -15.42 5.58
C TRP A 398 -12.10 -15.29 6.71
N VAL A 399 -10.88 -15.77 6.51
CA VAL A 399 -9.76 -15.45 7.40
C VAL A 399 -8.42 -15.57 6.66
N TYR A 400 -7.51 -14.63 6.92
CA TYR A 400 -6.14 -14.64 6.44
C TYR A 400 -5.27 -13.70 7.28
N SER A 401 -3.96 -13.73 7.06
CA SER A 401 -3.00 -12.95 7.85
C SER A 401 -2.37 -11.83 7.04
N LEU A 402 -2.04 -10.71 7.70
CA LEU A 402 -1.11 -9.70 7.23
C LEU A 402 0.08 -9.63 8.18
N ALA A 403 1.27 -9.28 7.66
CA ALA A 403 2.43 -8.99 8.48
C ALA A 403 2.94 -7.57 8.19
N LEU A 404 3.27 -6.83 9.24
CA LEU A 404 3.79 -5.46 9.15
C LEU A 404 5.04 -5.33 10.01
N THR A 405 5.96 -4.44 9.62
CA THR A 405 7.10 -4.03 10.45
C THR A 405 7.58 -2.64 10.07
N GLY A 406 8.23 -1.97 11.01
CA GLY A 406 8.82 -0.64 10.80
C GLY A 406 7.85 0.51 11.06
N ALA A 407 8.33 1.72 10.90
CA ALA A 407 7.60 2.99 10.83
C ALA A 407 6.36 3.13 11.74
N GLY A 408 6.54 3.03 13.06
CA GLY A 408 5.45 3.23 14.02
C GLY A 408 4.55 2.00 14.23
N VAL A 409 4.91 0.85 13.66
CA VAL A 409 4.33 -0.45 13.99
C VAL A 409 4.89 -0.92 15.33
N ARG A 410 4.03 -1.39 16.24
CA ARG A 410 4.44 -1.98 17.51
C ARG A 410 5.05 -3.35 17.28
N PRO A 411 6.34 -3.56 17.54
CA PRO A 411 7.01 -4.83 17.32
C PRO A 411 6.47 -5.91 18.27
N GLY A 412 6.57 -7.17 17.85
CA GLY A 412 6.18 -8.34 18.64
C GLY A 412 4.68 -8.42 18.93
N THR A 413 3.82 -7.90 18.04
CA THR A 413 2.38 -7.89 18.25
C THR A 413 1.69 -8.96 17.41
N ILE A 414 0.94 -9.86 18.06
CA ILE A 414 -0.02 -10.75 17.39
C ILE A 414 -1.40 -10.23 17.69
N PHE A 415 -2.11 -9.78 16.66
CA PHE A 415 -3.43 -9.19 16.78
C PHE A 415 -4.50 -10.08 16.15
N GLY A 416 -5.58 -10.28 16.89
CA GLY A 416 -6.69 -11.13 16.49
C GLY A 416 -6.32 -12.61 16.48
N ALA A 417 -7.31 -13.46 16.33
CA ALA A 417 -7.15 -14.90 16.28
C ALA A 417 -8.11 -15.52 15.26
N SER A 418 -7.72 -16.65 14.70
CA SER A 418 -8.60 -17.55 13.97
C SER A 418 -8.89 -18.80 14.76
N ASP A 419 -9.95 -19.52 14.39
CA ASP A 419 -10.34 -20.78 15.01
C ASP A 419 -9.28 -21.90 14.81
N ASN A 420 -9.50 -23.05 15.45
CA ASN A 420 -8.59 -24.20 15.36
C ASN A 420 -8.42 -24.77 13.94
N SER A 421 -9.27 -24.36 13.02
CA SER A 421 -9.22 -24.75 11.62
C SER A 421 -8.60 -23.66 10.74
N ALA A 422 -8.26 -22.50 11.29
CA ALA A 422 -7.93 -21.30 10.53
C ALA A 422 -8.99 -21.00 9.44
N ALA A 423 -10.27 -21.17 9.78
CA ALA A 423 -11.40 -21.01 8.89
C ALA A 423 -12.09 -19.66 9.07
N HIS A 424 -12.26 -19.21 10.31
CA HIS A 424 -12.94 -17.97 10.63
C HIS A 424 -12.23 -17.22 11.76
N PRO A 425 -12.33 -15.89 11.80
CA PRO A 425 -11.80 -15.13 12.93
C PRO A 425 -12.63 -15.42 14.19
N THR A 426 -11.96 -15.63 15.32
CA THR A 426 -12.58 -15.76 16.65
C THR A 426 -12.45 -14.50 17.47
N GLU A 427 -11.45 -13.67 17.14
CA GLU A 427 -11.16 -12.43 17.86
C GLU A 427 -10.86 -11.29 16.86
N SER A 428 -11.43 -10.14 17.15
CA SER A 428 -11.07 -8.86 16.53
C SER A 428 -10.96 -8.90 14.99
N PRO A 429 -12.01 -9.29 14.25
CA PRO A 429 -11.97 -9.32 12.79
C PRO A 429 -11.65 -7.93 12.22
N ARG A 430 -10.81 -7.89 11.18
CA ARG A 430 -10.44 -6.67 10.47
C ARG A 430 -10.60 -6.86 8.97
N THR A 431 -10.79 -5.74 8.29
CA THR A 431 -10.98 -5.70 6.84
C THR A 431 -9.82 -5.00 6.14
N GLN A 432 -9.76 -5.07 4.82
CA GLN A 432 -8.79 -4.29 4.03
C GLN A 432 -9.01 -2.76 4.17
N ALA A 433 -10.24 -2.33 4.51
CA ALA A 433 -10.49 -0.92 4.82
C ALA A 433 -9.79 -0.48 6.12
N ASP A 434 -9.75 -1.35 7.15
CA ASP A 434 -9.05 -1.09 8.41
C ASP A 434 -7.53 -1.10 8.21
N PHE A 435 -7.03 -2.01 7.36
CA PHE A 435 -5.63 -1.99 6.93
C PHE A 435 -5.28 -0.68 6.21
N ALA A 436 -6.11 -0.24 5.26
CA ALA A 436 -5.89 1.01 4.54
C ALA A 436 -5.92 2.23 5.49
N ALA A 437 -6.83 2.26 6.45
CA ALA A 437 -6.87 3.27 7.50
C ALA A 437 -5.58 3.29 8.32
N THR A 438 -5.04 2.11 8.68
CA THR A 438 -3.76 1.95 9.38
C THR A 438 -2.60 2.46 8.52
N LEU A 439 -2.56 2.11 7.24
CA LEU A 439 -1.55 2.56 6.29
C LEU A 439 -1.54 4.10 6.15
N TYR A 440 -2.71 4.69 5.94
CA TYR A 440 -2.83 6.15 5.81
C TYR A 440 -2.51 6.87 7.12
N HIS A 441 -2.88 6.32 8.27
CA HIS A 441 -2.48 6.83 9.58
C HIS A 441 -0.95 6.87 9.72
N LEU A 442 -0.26 5.76 9.42
CA LEU A 442 1.21 5.70 9.46
C LEU A 442 1.86 6.66 8.46
N LEU A 443 1.25 6.88 7.30
CA LEU A 443 1.69 7.87 6.32
C LEU A 443 1.35 9.32 6.71
N GLY A 444 0.62 9.55 7.82
CA GLY A 444 0.24 10.89 8.27
C GLY A 444 -0.80 11.56 7.36
N ILE A 445 -1.69 10.77 6.76
CA ILE A 445 -2.82 11.25 5.98
C ILE A 445 -4.05 11.25 6.88
N PRO A 446 -4.72 12.40 7.08
CA PRO A 446 -5.89 12.50 7.95
C PRO A 446 -7.06 11.63 7.47
N ALA A 447 -7.80 11.04 8.43
CA ALA A 447 -8.92 10.14 8.13
C ALA A 447 -10.08 10.83 7.39
N GLU A 448 -10.25 12.14 7.58
CA GLU A 448 -11.26 12.99 6.93
C GLU A 448 -10.90 13.42 5.51
N THR A 449 -9.77 12.95 4.98
CA THR A 449 -9.32 13.27 3.63
C THR A 449 -10.35 12.84 2.59
N ILE A 450 -10.73 13.77 1.71
CA ILE A 450 -11.64 13.54 0.59
C ILE A 450 -10.86 13.60 -0.72
N LEU A 451 -11.06 12.61 -1.58
CA LEU A 451 -10.64 12.65 -2.98
C LEU A 451 -11.81 13.06 -3.87
N HIS A 452 -11.50 13.69 -4.99
CA HIS A 452 -12.51 14.01 -6.01
C HIS A 452 -12.22 13.24 -7.29
N ASP A 453 -13.24 12.66 -7.90
CA ASP A 453 -13.12 12.02 -9.21
C ASP A 453 -13.10 13.04 -10.35
N GLN A 454 -13.03 12.57 -11.60
CA GLN A 454 -12.96 13.46 -12.78
C GLN A 454 -14.24 14.29 -13.02
N THR A 455 -15.32 13.97 -12.31
CA THR A 455 -16.60 14.70 -12.34
C THR A 455 -16.80 15.57 -11.10
N ASP A 456 -15.72 15.76 -10.32
CA ASP A 456 -15.69 16.50 -9.04
C ASP A 456 -16.59 15.90 -7.94
N ARG A 457 -16.90 14.59 -8.03
CA ARG A 457 -17.66 13.90 -6.99
C ARG A 457 -16.71 13.57 -5.84
N PRO A 458 -17.08 13.90 -4.58
CA PRO A 458 -16.27 13.60 -3.40
C PRO A 458 -16.35 12.12 -3.01
N HIS A 459 -15.20 11.55 -2.65
CA HIS A 459 -15.03 10.20 -2.14
C HIS A 459 -14.20 10.22 -0.86
N PRO A 460 -14.72 9.74 0.29
CA PRO A 460 -13.90 9.56 1.48
C PRO A 460 -12.72 8.65 1.18
N LEU A 461 -11.50 9.08 1.55
CA LEU A 461 -10.31 8.25 1.37
C LEU A 461 -10.29 7.09 2.35
N VAL A 462 -10.67 7.33 3.59
CA VAL A 462 -10.64 6.35 4.68
C VAL A 462 -12.08 6.00 5.08
N ILE A 463 -12.41 4.72 4.98
CA ILE A 463 -13.74 4.18 5.36
C ILE A 463 -13.66 3.15 6.48
N GLY A 464 -12.46 2.66 6.82
CA GLY A 464 -12.16 1.75 7.93
C GLY A 464 -11.66 2.49 9.16
N GLN A 465 -11.27 1.72 10.17
CA GLN A 465 -10.66 2.23 11.40
C GLN A 465 -9.22 1.73 11.51
N PRO A 466 -8.26 2.57 11.90
CA PRO A 466 -6.89 2.11 12.14
C PRO A 466 -6.86 1.01 13.20
N VAL A 467 -6.04 -0.01 12.97
CA VAL A 467 -5.79 -1.08 13.95
C VAL A 467 -4.79 -0.55 14.97
N VAL A 468 -5.29 0.22 15.93
CA VAL A 468 -4.46 0.95 16.90
C VAL A 468 -3.63 0.05 17.79
N GLU A 469 -4.06 -1.19 17.98
CA GLU A 469 -3.39 -2.19 18.81
C GLU A 469 -2.02 -2.62 18.24
N ILE A 470 -1.82 -2.49 16.93
CA ILE A 470 -0.52 -2.75 16.28
C ILE A 470 0.33 -1.49 16.10
N LEU A 471 -0.12 -0.34 16.60
CA LEU A 471 0.61 0.92 16.52
C LEU A 471 1.39 1.21 17.80
N GLY A 472 2.59 1.78 17.65
CA GLY A 472 3.52 2.07 18.74
C GLY A 472 3.71 3.56 19.05
#